data_ede7642fd7b48595bb69db6c290e8601
#
_entry.id   ede7642fd7b48595bb69db6c290e8601
#
_cell.length_a   1.000
_cell.length_b   1.000
_cell.length_c   1.000
_cell.angle_alpha   90.00
_cell.angle_beta   90.00
_cell.angle_gamma   90.00
#
_symmetry.space_group_name_H-M   'P 1'
#
loop_
_entity.id
_entity.type
_entity.pdbx_description
1 polymer ?
#
loop_
_entity_poly.entity_id
_entity_poly.type
_entity_poly.pdbx_seq_one_letter_code
_entity_poly.pdbx_strand_id
1 'polypeptide(L)'
;MKKILILLLLLQGLLLNAQQPPKMLKYNAKNAANIFYYQVDEVIDKVKIKKDKTENATRIALRAYNNKIKDISFLNSQKLNELESVINSLGDQIRTNPDIGRRLRKNIETLILPIRDSIEKFEKKLNGSLNIVLSKKQYKKWVKFQKNEKRKLLPKRPKNTNVRAPTNRRRNRGGMGRRNNRF
;
A
#
# COMPACT_ATOMS: atom_id res chain seq x y z
N MET A 1 -11.72 37.25 -42.12
CA MET A 1 -10.40 36.64 -41.83
C MET A 1 -9.95 36.88 -40.38
N LYS A 2 -10.00 38.11 -39.82
CA LYS A 2 -9.57 38.38 -38.42
C LYS A 2 -10.30 37.57 -37.34
N LYS A 3 -11.61 37.33 -37.52
CA LYS A 3 -12.43 36.54 -36.54
C LYS A 3 -12.02 35.06 -36.49
N ILE A 4 -11.60 34.47 -37.62
CA ILE A 4 -11.14 33.08 -37.70
C ILE A 4 -9.79 32.92 -36.98
N LEU A 5 -8.92 33.92 -37.11
CA LEU A 5 -7.60 33.92 -36.47
C LEU A 5 -7.71 33.95 -34.93
N ILE A 6 -8.65 34.74 -34.41
CA ILE A 6 -8.94 34.84 -32.96
C ILE A 6 -9.51 33.51 -32.44
N LEU A 7 -10.37 32.85 -33.23
CA LEU A 7 -10.94 31.54 -32.84
C LEU A 7 -9.87 30.44 -32.77
N LEU A 8 -8.91 30.46 -33.71
CA LEU A 8 -7.76 29.54 -33.73
C LEU A 8 -6.81 29.73 -32.54
N LEU A 9 -6.56 30.99 -32.15
CA LEU A 9 -5.75 31.34 -30.98
C LEU A 9 -6.42 30.89 -29.65
N LEU A 10 -7.74 31.05 -29.53
CA LEU A 10 -8.49 30.56 -28.40
C LEU A 10 -8.50 29.03 -28.28
N LEU A 11 -8.55 28.33 -29.42
CA LEU A 11 -8.50 26.85 -29.44
C LEU A 11 -7.16 26.31 -28.97
N GLN A 12 -6.05 26.98 -29.28
CA GLN A 12 -4.71 26.58 -28.82
C GLN A 12 -4.55 26.75 -27.29
N GLY A 13 -5.17 27.76 -26.68
CA GLY A 13 -5.15 27.99 -25.25
C GLY A 13 -5.85 26.86 -24.44
N LEU A 14 -6.84 26.18 -25.02
CA LEU A 14 -7.54 25.06 -24.39
C LEU A 14 -6.72 23.76 -24.43
N LEU A 15 -5.84 23.59 -25.41
CA LEU A 15 -5.01 22.39 -25.54
C LEU A 15 -3.85 22.36 -24.53
N LEU A 16 -3.38 23.52 -24.08
CA LEU A 16 -2.27 23.61 -23.13
C LEU A 16 -2.64 23.14 -21.70
N ASN A 17 -3.91 23.18 -21.33
CA ASN A 17 -4.39 22.73 -20.03
C ASN A 17 -4.60 21.19 -19.94
N ALA A 18 -4.59 20.49 -21.07
CA ALA A 18 -4.86 19.05 -21.13
C ALA A 18 -3.63 18.17 -20.76
N GLN A 19 -2.45 18.77 -20.60
CA GLN A 19 -1.19 18.04 -20.42
C GLN A 19 -0.57 18.22 -19.04
N GLN A 20 -1.34 18.48 -18.00
CA GLN A 20 -0.77 18.45 -16.65
C GLN A 20 -0.32 17.00 -16.33
N PRO A 21 0.97 16.78 -16.12
CA PRO A 21 1.43 15.45 -15.75
C PRO A 21 0.74 15.01 -14.46
N PRO A 22 0.35 13.73 -14.35
CA PRO A 22 -0.33 13.24 -13.16
C PRO A 22 0.55 13.51 -11.94
N LYS A 23 -0.01 14.22 -10.94
CA LYS A 23 0.68 14.50 -9.68
C LYS A 23 1.23 13.21 -9.10
N MET A 24 2.54 13.16 -8.87
CA MET A 24 3.16 12.02 -8.21
C MET A 24 2.58 11.86 -6.80
N LEU A 25 2.26 10.63 -6.44
CA LEU A 25 1.88 10.30 -5.07
C LEU A 25 3.08 10.55 -4.17
N LYS A 26 2.87 11.31 -3.10
CA LYS A 26 3.92 11.55 -2.11
C LYS A 26 4.39 10.22 -1.53
N TYR A 27 5.69 10.02 -1.54
CA TYR A 27 6.30 8.88 -0.88
C TYR A 27 6.22 9.07 0.64
N ASN A 28 5.87 8.00 1.35
CA ASN A 28 5.90 7.98 2.80
C ASN A 28 6.81 6.83 3.28
N ALA A 29 7.93 7.19 3.88
CA ALA A 29 8.96 6.24 4.28
C ALA A 29 8.51 5.32 5.41
N LYS A 30 7.70 5.82 6.35
CA LYS A 30 7.14 5.02 7.45
C LYS A 30 6.19 3.95 6.92
N ASN A 31 5.32 4.31 5.98
CA ASN A 31 4.43 3.35 5.34
C ASN A 31 5.21 2.31 4.53
N ALA A 32 6.24 2.74 3.80
CA ALA A 32 7.11 1.85 3.05
C ALA A 32 7.85 0.85 3.95
N ALA A 33 8.21 1.27 5.17
CA ALA A 33 8.81 0.42 6.19
C ALA A 33 7.81 -0.48 6.95
N ASN A 34 6.52 -0.40 6.65
CA ASN A 34 5.43 -1.08 7.40
C ASN A 34 5.34 -0.65 8.88
N ILE A 35 5.72 0.58 9.20
CA ILE A 35 5.57 1.13 10.55
C ILE A 35 4.12 1.53 10.75
N PHE A 36 3.40 0.81 11.58
CA PHE A 36 2.03 1.14 11.99
C PHE A 36 1.69 0.48 13.33
N TYR A 37 0.68 1.02 14.01
CA TYR A 37 0.26 0.60 15.34
C TYR A 37 -1.16 0.07 15.29
N TYR A 38 -1.41 -1.02 15.99
CA TYR A 38 -2.77 -1.53 16.16
C TYR A 38 -3.51 -0.74 17.24
N GLN A 39 -4.70 -0.27 16.91
CA GLN A 39 -5.63 0.25 17.90
C GLN A 39 -6.23 -0.93 18.66
N VAL A 40 -5.88 -1.04 19.94
CA VAL A 40 -6.16 -2.24 20.76
C VAL A 40 -7.66 -2.53 20.85
N ASP A 41 -8.46 -1.49 21.11
CA ASP A 41 -9.92 -1.63 21.25
C ASP A 41 -10.57 -1.98 19.91
N GLU A 42 -10.12 -1.39 18.81
CA GLU A 42 -10.60 -1.74 17.47
C GLU A 42 -10.33 -3.21 17.13
N VAL A 43 -9.16 -3.74 17.52
CA VAL A 43 -8.84 -5.16 17.32
C VAL A 43 -9.81 -6.05 18.09
N ILE A 44 -10.06 -5.74 19.36
CA ILE A 44 -10.96 -6.51 20.22
C ILE A 44 -12.35 -6.57 19.62
N ASP A 45 -12.87 -5.43 19.17
CA ASP A 45 -14.19 -5.33 18.54
C ASP A 45 -14.27 -6.09 17.22
N LYS A 46 -13.30 -5.88 16.30
CA LYS A 46 -13.29 -6.52 14.98
C LYS A 46 -13.10 -8.04 15.05
N VAL A 47 -12.28 -8.50 16.02
CA VAL A 47 -12.05 -9.92 16.26
C VAL A 47 -13.21 -10.55 17.04
N LYS A 48 -14.03 -9.73 17.74
CA LYS A 48 -15.15 -10.13 18.59
C LYS A 48 -14.69 -10.97 19.76
N ILE A 49 -13.78 -10.44 20.57
CA ILE A 49 -13.30 -11.05 21.79
C ILE A 49 -14.27 -10.68 22.92
N LYS A 50 -14.81 -11.70 23.61
CA LYS A 50 -15.82 -11.51 24.67
C LYS A 50 -15.37 -12.00 26.03
N LYS A 51 -14.31 -12.85 26.08
CA LYS A 51 -13.83 -13.45 27.33
C LYS A 51 -12.73 -12.57 27.91
N ASP A 52 -12.88 -12.10 29.13
CA ASP A 52 -11.95 -11.18 29.79
C ASP A 52 -10.50 -11.70 29.78
N LYS A 53 -10.29 -12.98 30.08
CA LYS A 53 -8.96 -13.61 30.06
C LYS A 53 -8.32 -13.51 28.67
N THR A 54 -9.08 -13.79 27.60
CA THR A 54 -8.62 -13.72 26.20
C THR A 54 -8.38 -12.27 25.80
N GLU A 55 -9.24 -11.36 26.21
CA GLU A 55 -9.11 -9.93 25.95
C GLU A 55 -7.85 -9.37 26.60
N ASN A 56 -7.63 -9.62 27.88
CA ASN A 56 -6.45 -9.14 28.59
C ASN A 56 -5.16 -9.66 27.97
N ALA A 57 -5.08 -10.95 27.63
CA ALA A 57 -3.93 -11.51 26.95
C ALA A 57 -3.70 -10.88 25.57
N THR A 58 -4.77 -10.61 24.82
CA THR A 58 -4.69 -9.92 23.52
C THR A 58 -4.21 -8.47 23.67
N ARG A 59 -4.73 -7.73 24.68
CA ARG A 59 -4.29 -6.37 24.99
C ARG A 59 -2.79 -6.32 25.32
N ILE A 60 -2.32 -7.25 26.15
CA ILE A 60 -0.89 -7.34 26.50
C ILE A 60 -0.04 -7.59 25.26
N ALA A 61 -0.41 -8.55 24.42
CA ALA A 61 0.34 -8.88 23.20
C ALA A 61 0.39 -7.71 22.21
N LEU A 62 -0.73 -7.01 21.98
CA LEU A 62 -0.80 -5.85 21.09
C LEU A 62 0.00 -4.66 21.63
N ARG A 63 -0.07 -4.37 22.92
CA ARG A 63 0.71 -3.30 23.55
C ARG A 63 2.21 -3.58 23.47
N ALA A 64 2.62 -4.82 23.72
CA ALA A 64 4.03 -5.23 23.60
C ALA A 64 4.54 -5.04 22.16
N TYR A 65 3.75 -5.43 21.15
CA TYR A 65 4.06 -5.17 19.74
C TYR A 65 4.16 -3.67 19.46
N ASN A 66 3.13 -2.89 19.82
CA ASN A 66 3.10 -1.45 19.57
C ASN A 66 4.32 -0.72 20.17
N ASN A 67 4.73 -1.10 21.39
CA ASN A 67 5.92 -0.54 22.03
C ASN A 67 7.18 -0.83 21.20
N LYS A 68 7.36 -2.06 20.71
CA LYS A 68 8.50 -2.41 19.84
C LYS A 68 8.50 -1.64 18.52
N ILE A 69 7.32 -1.45 17.91
CA ILE A 69 7.21 -0.62 16.70
C ILE A 69 7.52 0.84 17.00
N LYS A 70 7.09 1.35 18.17
CA LYS A 70 7.43 2.71 18.62
C LYS A 70 8.94 2.90 18.75
N ASP A 71 9.63 1.96 19.37
CA ASP A 71 11.09 1.97 19.53
C ASP A 71 11.77 1.99 18.16
N ILE A 72 11.39 1.08 17.24
CA ILE A 72 11.93 1.03 15.87
C ILE A 72 11.67 2.35 15.13
N SER A 73 10.45 2.88 15.21
CA SER A 73 10.08 4.14 14.57
C SER A 73 10.90 5.32 15.09
N PHE A 74 11.10 5.38 16.39
CA PHE A 74 11.88 6.45 17.03
C PHE A 74 13.35 6.39 16.59
N LEU A 75 13.99 5.23 16.72
CA LEU A 75 15.41 5.05 16.38
C LEU A 75 15.71 5.33 14.90
N ASN A 76 14.74 5.16 14.01
CA ASN A 76 14.93 5.37 12.57
C ASN A 76 14.26 6.64 12.05
N SER A 77 13.66 7.46 12.92
CA SER A 77 12.81 8.59 12.52
C SER A 77 13.56 9.60 11.64
N GLN A 78 14.76 9.98 12.02
CA GLN A 78 15.56 10.94 11.26
C GLN A 78 15.88 10.42 9.85
N LYS A 79 16.43 9.21 9.74
CA LYS A 79 16.79 8.60 8.45
C LYS A 79 15.58 8.40 7.53
N LEU A 80 14.42 8.03 8.10
CA LEU A 80 13.17 7.88 7.35
C LEU A 80 12.66 9.23 6.83
N ASN A 81 12.73 10.28 7.65
CA ASN A 81 12.32 11.63 7.24
C ASN A 81 13.26 12.20 6.16
N GLU A 82 14.56 12.00 6.29
CA GLU A 82 15.54 12.40 5.27
C GLU A 82 15.27 11.67 3.94
N LEU A 83 15.09 10.34 3.96
CA LEU A 83 14.76 9.57 2.77
C LEU A 83 13.46 10.05 2.12
N GLU A 84 12.41 10.29 2.92
CA GLU A 84 11.13 10.79 2.45
C GLU A 84 11.27 12.17 1.79
N SER A 85 12.00 13.08 2.41
CA SER A 85 12.29 14.41 1.88
C SER A 85 13.04 14.35 0.55
N VAL A 86 14.10 13.55 0.47
CA VAL A 86 14.89 13.36 -0.76
C VAL A 86 14.04 12.80 -1.89
N ILE A 87 13.25 11.77 -1.64
CA ILE A 87 12.40 11.17 -2.69
C ILE A 87 11.34 12.16 -3.16
N ASN A 88 10.70 12.87 -2.24
CA ASN A 88 9.64 13.81 -2.57
C ASN A 88 10.17 15.09 -3.25
N SER A 89 11.40 15.51 -2.97
CA SER A 89 12.04 16.66 -3.62
C SER A 89 12.51 16.36 -5.05
N LEU A 90 12.98 15.13 -5.29
CA LEU A 90 13.42 14.71 -6.61
C LEU A 90 12.28 14.51 -7.62
N GLY A 91 11.07 14.21 -7.13
CA GLY A 91 9.85 14.18 -7.92
C GLY A 91 10.01 13.55 -9.31
N ASP A 92 9.78 14.35 -10.36
CA ASP A 92 9.84 13.88 -11.75
C ASP A 92 11.26 13.55 -12.22
N GLN A 93 12.31 14.07 -11.58
CA GLN A 93 13.71 13.77 -11.95
C GLN A 93 14.03 12.27 -11.83
N ILE A 94 13.33 11.56 -10.92
CA ILE A 94 13.47 10.10 -10.78
C ILE A 94 13.06 9.37 -12.06
N ARG A 95 12.09 9.91 -12.81
CA ARG A 95 11.60 9.31 -14.07
C ARG A 95 12.50 9.59 -15.24
N THR A 96 13.09 10.78 -15.26
CA THR A 96 13.90 11.24 -16.40
C THR A 96 15.36 10.84 -16.31
N ASN A 97 15.87 10.58 -15.09
CA ASN A 97 17.25 10.21 -14.85
C ASN A 97 17.37 8.81 -14.23
N PRO A 98 17.74 7.77 -15.01
CA PRO A 98 17.86 6.40 -14.52
C PRO A 98 18.90 6.22 -13.40
N ASP A 99 19.94 7.05 -13.36
CA ASP A 99 21.00 6.94 -12.34
C ASP A 99 20.50 7.41 -10.97
N ILE A 100 19.72 8.49 -10.95
CA ILE A 100 19.03 8.93 -9.73
C ILE A 100 18.08 7.82 -9.26
N GLY A 101 17.32 7.23 -10.16
CA GLY A 101 16.42 6.13 -9.84
C GLY A 101 17.14 4.91 -9.24
N ARG A 102 18.31 4.54 -9.76
CA ARG A 102 19.14 3.43 -9.22
C ARG A 102 19.68 3.74 -7.83
N ARG A 103 20.24 4.93 -7.62
CA ARG A 103 20.78 5.36 -6.30
C ARG A 103 19.68 5.37 -5.24
N LEU A 104 18.52 5.93 -5.57
CA LEU A 104 17.37 5.94 -4.67
C LEU A 104 16.88 4.55 -4.31
N ARG A 105 16.78 3.66 -5.30
CA ARG A 105 16.38 2.26 -5.04
C ARG A 105 17.35 1.61 -4.06
N LYS A 106 18.65 1.76 -4.26
CA LYS A 106 19.67 1.24 -3.33
C LYS A 106 19.51 1.82 -1.92
N ASN A 107 19.26 3.14 -1.80
CA ASN A 107 19.04 3.77 -0.49
C ASN A 107 17.77 3.26 0.19
N ILE A 108 16.68 3.07 -0.58
CA ILE A 108 15.45 2.47 -0.07
C ILE A 108 15.71 1.05 0.41
N GLU A 109 16.36 0.21 -0.38
CA GLU A 109 16.69 -1.16 -0.02
C GLU A 109 17.54 -1.22 1.25
N THR A 110 18.59 -0.42 1.32
CA THR A 110 19.53 -0.42 2.45
C THR A 110 18.88 0.06 3.76
N LEU A 111 17.96 1.01 3.71
CA LEU A 111 17.31 1.55 4.90
C LEU A 111 15.99 0.85 5.24
N ILE A 112 15.12 0.66 4.25
CA ILE A 112 13.75 0.19 4.49
C ILE A 112 13.70 -1.32 4.75
N LEU A 113 14.49 -2.14 4.03
CA LEU A 113 14.41 -3.59 4.18
C LEU A 113 14.78 -4.06 5.59
N PRO A 114 15.89 -3.61 6.23
CA PRO A 114 16.21 -4.03 7.59
C PRO A 114 15.16 -3.64 8.62
N ILE A 115 14.52 -2.47 8.44
CA ILE A 115 13.43 -2.03 9.31
C ILE A 115 12.21 -2.96 9.14
N ARG A 116 11.84 -3.27 7.89
CA ARG A 116 10.74 -4.21 7.60
C ARG A 116 10.99 -5.59 8.17
N ASP A 117 12.21 -6.11 8.03
CA ASP A 117 12.58 -7.41 8.58
C ASP A 117 12.47 -7.43 10.10
N SER A 118 12.88 -6.35 10.76
CA SER A 118 12.72 -6.20 12.20
C SER A 118 11.25 -6.19 12.61
N ILE A 119 10.40 -5.45 11.90
CA ILE A 119 8.96 -5.38 12.14
C ILE A 119 8.32 -6.76 11.90
N GLU A 120 8.71 -7.46 10.84
CA GLU A 120 8.18 -8.80 10.53
C GLU A 120 8.49 -9.81 11.64
N LYS A 121 9.68 -9.75 12.26
CA LYS A 121 10.02 -10.57 13.41
C LYS A 121 9.06 -10.35 14.59
N PHE A 122 8.73 -9.08 14.87
CA PHE A 122 7.77 -8.77 15.95
C PHE A 122 6.34 -9.14 15.58
N GLU A 123 5.95 -9.01 14.31
CA GLU A 123 4.66 -9.50 13.83
C GLU A 123 4.52 -11.02 13.95
N LYS A 124 5.56 -11.77 13.60
CA LYS A 124 5.57 -13.23 13.77
C LYS A 124 5.38 -13.60 15.24
N LYS A 125 6.05 -12.91 16.17
CA LYS A 125 5.85 -13.11 17.62
C LYS A 125 4.42 -12.78 18.06
N LEU A 126 3.88 -11.63 17.61
CA LEU A 126 2.50 -11.25 17.90
C LEU A 126 1.51 -12.30 17.37
N ASN A 127 1.66 -12.72 16.12
CA ASN A 127 0.79 -13.71 15.50
C ASN A 127 0.88 -15.06 16.21
N GLY A 128 2.06 -15.47 16.66
CA GLY A 128 2.24 -16.67 17.48
C GLY A 128 1.49 -16.58 18.81
N SER A 129 1.66 -15.49 19.55
CA SER A 129 0.95 -15.26 20.81
C SER A 129 -0.56 -15.24 20.62
N LEU A 130 -1.06 -14.54 19.59
CA LEU A 130 -2.50 -14.47 19.33
C LEU A 130 -3.09 -15.79 18.83
N ASN A 131 -2.32 -16.62 18.13
CA ASN A 131 -2.76 -17.95 17.71
C ASN A 131 -3.00 -18.91 18.88
N ILE A 132 -2.26 -18.73 19.99
CA ILE A 132 -2.43 -19.52 21.21
C ILE A 132 -3.67 -19.06 21.99
N VAL A 133 -3.92 -17.75 22.04
CA VAL A 133 -4.94 -17.14 22.90
C VAL A 133 -6.32 -17.11 22.23
N LEU A 134 -6.36 -16.90 20.93
CA LEU A 134 -7.59 -16.74 20.16
C LEU A 134 -8.14 -18.08 19.68
N SER A 135 -9.48 -18.20 19.62
CA SER A 135 -10.10 -19.33 18.93
C SER A 135 -9.80 -19.29 17.41
N LYS A 136 -9.90 -20.43 16.71
CA LYS A 136 -9.70 -20.52 15.25
C LYS A 136 -10.51 -19.49 14.47
N LYS A 137 -11.77 -19.21 14.88
CA LYS A 137 -12.64 -18.21 14.22
C LYS A 137 -12.13 -16.79 14.47
N GLN A 138 -11.70 -16.49 15.70
CA GLN A 138 -11.14 -15.20 16.07
C GLN A 138 -9.81 -14.95 15.38
N TYR A 139 -8.93 -15.93 15.34
CA TYR A 139 -7.63 -15.81 14.66
C TYR A 139 -7.79 -15.55 13.16
N LYS A 140 -8.75 -16.20 12.47
CA LYS A 140 -9.07 -15.88 11.08
C LYS A 140 -9.49 -14.42 10.90
N LYS A 141 -10.29 -13.87 11.83
CA LYS A 141 -10.67 -12.44 11.77
C LYS A 141 -9.47 -11.55 12.03
N TRP A 142 -8.60 -11.88 12.97
CA TRP A 142 -7.35 -11.18 13.21
C TRP A 142 -6.49 -11.09 11.94
N VAL A 143 -6.20 -12.20 11.29
CA VAL A 143 -5.41 -12.22 10.06
C VAL A 143 -6.05 -11.36 8.95
N LYS A 144 -7.38 -11.41 8.82
CA LYS A 144 -8.09 -10.56 7.86
C LYS A 144 -7.98 -9.08 8.21
N PHE A 145 -8.13 -8.74 9.49
CA PHE A 145 -7.95 -7.37 10.00
C PHE A 145 -6.54 -6.88 9.72
N GLN A 146 -5.51 -7.62 10.13
CA GLN A 146 -4.11 -7.30 9.90
C GLN A 146 -3.81 -7.04 8.42
N LYS A 147 -4.31 -7.91 7.52
CA LYS A 147 -4.15 -7.73 6.07
C LYS A 147 -4.80 -6.44 5.56
N ASN A 148 -5.95 -6.05 6.10
CA ASN A 148 -6.63 -4.83 5.72
C ASN A 148 -5.87 -3.59 6.20
N GLU A 149 -5.34 -3.60 7.43
CA GLU A 149 -4.51 -2.50 7.95
C GLU A 149 -3.25 -2.30 7.10
N LYS A 150 -2.54 -3.37 6.77
CA LYS A 150 -1.38 -3.31 5.87
C LYS A 150 -1.72 -2.73 4.49
N ARG A 151 -2.91 -3.01 3.96
CA ARG A 151 -3.36 -2.43 2.69
C ARG A 151 -3.55 -0.92 2.75
N LYS A 152 -3.89 -0.37 3.92
CA LYS A 152 -4.03 1.09 4.10
C LYS A 152 -2.69 1.82 3.96
N LEU A 153 -1.57 1.14 4.21
CA LEU A 153 -0.22 1.71 4.07
C LEU A 153 0.20 1.88 2.61
N LEU A 154 -0.43 1.12 1.70
CA LEU A 154 -0.12 1.21 0.28
C LEU A 154 -0.66 2.52 -0.31
N PRO A 155 0.09 3.17 -1.22
CA PRO A 155 -0.38 4.37 -1.90
C PRO A 155 -1.68 4.06 -2.66
N LYS A 156 -2.70 4.87 -2.43
CA LYS A 156 -3.96 4.75 -3.18
C LYS A 156 -3.70 5.23 -4.61
N ARG A 157 -3.90 4.35 -5.58
CA ARG A 157 -3.85 4.76 -6.99
C ARG A 157 -4.92 5.84 -7.23
N PRO A 158 -4.59 6.93 -7.93
CA PRO A 158 -5.58 7.90 -8.33
C PRO A 158 -6.67 7.16 -9.11
N LYS A 159 -7.93 7.38 -8.73
CA LYS A 159 -9.06 6.86 -9.51
C LYS A 159 -9.04 7.63 -10.83
N ASN A 160 -8.60 6.99 -11.90
CA ASN A 160 -8.77 7.52 -13.25
C ASN A 160 -10.26 7.51 -13.55
N THR A 161 -10.93 8.63 -13.33
CA THR A 161 -12.37 8.80 -13.60
C THR A 161 -12.70 8.79 -15.10
N ASN A 162 -11.69 8.81 -15.99
CA ASN A 162 -11.88 8.92 -17.44
C ASN A 162 -11.38 7.75 -18.27
N VAL A 163 -10.96 6.64 -17.66
CA VAL A 163 -10.74 5.43 -18.46
C VAL A 163 -12.05 4.67 -18.51
N ARG A 164 -12.83 4.87 -19.56
CA ARG A 164 -13.87 3.93 -19.99
C ARG A 164 -13.24 2.53 -19.92
N ALA A 165 -13.81 1.68 -19.09
CA ALA A 165 -13.39 0.29 -19.02
C ALA A 165 -13.40 -0.27 -20.45
N PRO A 166 -12.31 -0.93 -20.90
CA PRO A 166 -12.34 -1.58 -22.19
C PRO A 166 -13.43 -2.62 -22.16
N THR A 167 -14.50 -2.34 -22.92
CA THR A 167 -15.62 -3.22 -23.14
C THR A 167 -15.10 -4.58 -23.59
N ASN A 168 -15.46 -5.60 -22.81
CA ASN A 168 -15.63 -6.98 -23.20
C ASN A 168 -14.68 -7.52 -24.29
N ARG A 169 -13.54 -8.03 -23.90
CA ARG A 169 -13.00 -9.19 -24.60
C ARG A 169 -13.91 -10.39 -24.30
N ARG A 170 -14.99 -10.54 -25.08
CA ARG A 170 -15.67 -11.82 -25.26
C ARG A 170 -14.61 -12.84 -25.58
N ARG A 171 -14.27 -13.68 -24.60
CA ARG A 171 -13.59 -14.95 -24.87
C ARG A 171 -14.53 -15.76 -25.74
N ASN A 172 -14.29 -15.71 -27.06
CA ASN A 172 -14.89 -16.61 -28.00
C ASN A 172 -14.32 -18.01 -27.68
N ARG A 173 -15.05 -18.73 -26.84
CA ARG A 173 -14.79 -20.15 -26.56
C ARG A 173 -15.30 -20.89 -27.77
N GLY A 174 -14.44 -21.00 -28.80
CA GLY A 174 -14.70 -21.84 -29.96
C GLY A 174 -14.97 -23.26 -29.50
N GLY A 175 -16.17 -23.72 -29.78
CA GLY A 175 -16.57 -25.08 -29.55
C GLY A 175 -15.73 -26.04 -30.41
N MET A 176 -14.96 -26.92 -29.75
CA MET A 176 -14.40 -28.10 -30.42
C MET A 176 -15.49 -29.13 -30.50
N GLY A 177 -15.93 -29.33 -31.76
CA GLY A 177 -16.89 -30.37 -32.14
C GLY A 177 -16.43 -31.76 -31.74
N ARG A 178 -17.37 -32.44 -31.07
CA ARG A 178 -17.34 -33.89 -30.93
C ARG A 178 -17.33 -34.52 -32.33
N ARG A 179 -16.23 -35.14 -32.73
CA ARG A 179 -16.24 -36.17 -33.77
C ARG A 179 -16.56 -37.53 -33.12
N ASN A 180 -17.79 -37.94 -33.31
CA ASN A 180 -18.13 -39.37 -33.26
C ASN A 180 -17.40 -40.08 -34.38
N ASN A 181 -16.61 -41.06 -34.09
CA ASN A 181 -16.31 -42.14 -35.01
C ASN A 181 -16.73 -43.45 -34.33
N ARG A 182 -17.87 -43.96 -34.81
CA ARG A 182 -18.16 -45.39 -34.81
C ARG A 182 -17.26 -46.02 -35.88
N PHE A 183 -16.56 -47.05 -35.51
CA PHE A 183 -16.48 -48.41 -36.10
C PHE A 183 -15.70 -49.23 -35.10
#